data_d80f3b68b5bcf8e9a420dd77324a5a10
#
_entry.id   d80f3b68b5bcf8e9a420dd77324a5a10
#
_cell.length_a   1.000
_cell.length_b   1.000
_cell.length_c   1.000
_cell.angle_alpha   90.00
_cell.angle_beta   90.00
_cell.angle_gamma   90.00
#
_symmetry.space_group_name_H-M   'P 1'
#
loop_
_entity.id
_entity.type
_entity.pdbx_description
1 polymer ?
#
loop_
_entity_poly.entity_id
_entity_poly.type
_entity_poly.pdbx_seq_one_letter_code
_entity_poly.pdbx_strand_id
1 'polypeptide(L)'
;SEVGGTMSIIQVPGTLDFLATQRFYPGFDAKDCRIVHGQFEGEGKWTITEVGAFPYLHRFDLVDNERGAILFIGCTIANSKQFVEDWSDDGKIFVGHFDKQVRQLTNVEELPLRLKKNHGYYPVHAEHYSLITAVEGIYRLDYPQGASDWTLTQLFDEETSDIVQLDMDGDGRLENMIIQAFHGDSLRILSEDFKEELFAYPE
;
A
#
# COMPACT_ATOMS: atom_id res chain seq x y z
N SER A 1 -12.18 -3.47 -21.47
CA SER A 1 -12.59 -4.61 -20.66
C SER A 1 -13.87 -4.26 -19.94
N GLU A 2 -14.81 -5.19 -19.87
CA GLU A 2 -16.09 -5.04 -19.17
C GLU A 2 -15.93 -4.98 -17.63
N VAL A 3 -14.72 -5.19 -17.13
CA VAL A 3 -14.41 -5.22 -15.71
C VAL A 3 -13.45 -4.07 -15.38
N GLY A 4 -13.99 -2.98 -14.88
CA GLY A 4 -13.24 -1.83 -14.39
C GLY A 4 -13.03 -1.84 -12.88
N GLY A 5 -12.97 -0.65 -12.29
CA GLY A 5 -12.86 -0.46 -10.86
C GLY A 5 -11.44 -0.60 -10.33
N THR A 6 -10.47 -0.09 -11.08
CA THR A 6 -9.05 -0.06 -10.67
C THR A 6 -8.83 0.99 -9.59
N MET A 7 -8.20 0.61 -8.50
CA MET A 7 -7.74 1.48 -7.41
C MET A 7 -6.24 1.73 -7.50
N SER A 8 -5.46 0.67 -7.75
CA SER A 8 -3.99 0.74 -7.82
C SER A 8 -3.48 0.06 -9.08
N ILE A 9 -2.40 0.60 -9.64
CA ILE A 9 -1.65 0.01 -10.75
C ILE A 9 -0.16 0.21 -10.48
N ILE A 10 0.63 -0.86 -10.61
CA ILE A 10 2.07 -0.86 -10.36
C ILE A 10 2.77 -1.58 -11.52
N GLN A 11 3.80 -0.97 -12.06
CA GLN A 11 4.65 -1.62 -13.07
C GLN A 11 5.43 -2.77 -12.43
N VAL A 12 5.49 -3.90 -13.12
CA VAL A 12 6.39 -5.01 -12.72
C VAL A 12 7.84 -4.58 -12.97
N PRO A 13 8.69 -4.50 -11.92
CA PRO A 13 10.06 -4.00 -12.04
C PRO A 13 10.85 -4.65 -13.17
N GLY A 14 11.50 -3.80 -13.98
CA GLY A 14 12.34 -4.24 -15.11
C GLY A 14 11.58 -4.78 -16.33
N THR A 15 10.26 -4.57 -16.42
CA THR A 15 9.43 -5.00 -17.54
C THR A 15 8.50 -3.88 -18.03
N LEU A 16 7.73 -4.14 -19.10
CA LEU A 16 6.61 -3.30 -19.50
C LEU A 16 5.26 -3.81 -18.95
N ASP A 17 5.27 -4.92 -18.24
CA ASP A 17 4.10 -5.51 -17.62
C ASP A 17 3.67 -4.70 -16.37
N PHE A 18 2.43 -4.88 -15.96
CA PHE A 18 1.90 -4.26 -14.74
C PHE A 18 1.01 -5.22 -13.96
N LEU A 19 0.87 -4.96 -12.68
CA LEU A 19 -0.24 -5.46 -11.87
C LEU A 19 -1.24 -4.33 -11.63
N ALA A 20 -2.53 -4.66 -11.58
CA ALA A 20 -3.59 -3.70 -11.26
C ALA A 20 -4.71 -4.36 -10.46
N THR A 21 -5.34 -3.57 -9.59
CA THR A 21 -6.60 -4.00 -8.98
C THR A 21 -7.74 -3.93 -9.99
N GLN A 22 -8.69 -4.84 -9.90
CA GLN A 22 -10.00 -4.77 -10.56
C GLN A 22 -11.12 -4.98 -9.55
N ARG A 23 -12.31 -4.48 -9.85
CA ARG A 23 -13.53 -4.62 -9.03
C ARG A 23 -13.43 -4.02 -7.63
N PHE A 24 -12.59 -3.01 -7.46
CA PHE A 24 -12.60 -2.20 -6.24
C PHE A 24 -13.79 -1.23 -6.25
N TYR A 25 -14.10 -0.64 -7.41
CA TYR A 25 -15.26 0.21 -7.67
C TYR A 25 -16.32 -0.51 -8.54
N PRO A 26 -17.59 -0.04 -8.58
CA PRO A 26 -18.16 1.13 -7.94
C PRO A 26 -18.64 0.87 -6.50
N GLY A 27 -18.88 1.95 -5.75
CA GLY A 27 -19.60 1.93 -4.48
C GLY A 27 -18.85 1.36 -3.29
N PHE A 28 -17.52 1.17 -3.38
CA PHE A 28 -16.70 0.56 -2.32
C PHE A 28 -17.14 -0.87 -1.90
N ASP A 29 -17.93 -1.55 -2.73
CA ASP A 29 -18.22 -2.98 -2.56
C ASP A 29 -17.07 -3.79 -3.18
N ALA A 30 -15.90 -3.67 -2.56
CA ALA A 30 -14.66 -4.27 -3.01
C ALA A 30 -14.48 -5.74 -2.59
N LYS A 31 -15.55 -6.42 -2.21
CA LYS A 31 -15.51 -7.84 -1.79
C LYS A 31 -15.01 -8.79 -2.88
N ASP A 32 -15.19 -8.42 -4.16
CA ASP A 32 -14.73 -9.19 -5.32
C ASP A 32 -13.42 -8.64 -5.91
N CYS A 33 -12.72 -7.75 -5.17
CA CYS A 33 -11.48 -7.15 -5.62
C CYS A 33 -10.41 -8.23 -5.85
N ARG A 34 -9.65 -8.02 -6.92
CA ARG A 34 -8.60 -8.94 -7.38
C ARG A 34 -7.43 -8.19 -7.96
N ILE A 35 -6.31 -8.86 -8.04
CA ILE A 35 -5.15 -8.40 -8.80
C ILE A 35 -5.14 -9.09 -10.15
N VAL A 36 -4.90 -8.33 -11.20
CA VAL A 36 -4.64 -8.82 -12.55
C VAL A 36 -3.25 -8.44 -12.99
N HIS A 37 -2.63 -9.28 -13.80
CA HIS A 37 -1.38 -9.03 -14.51
C HIS A 37 -1.70 -8.61 -15.94
N GLY A 38 -1.16 -7.47 -16.37
CA GLY A 38 -1.17 -7.02 -17.76
C GLY A 38 0.18 -7.33 -18.40
N GLN A 39 0.22 -8.31 -19.28
CA GLN A 39 1.38 -8.67 -20.06
C GLN A 39 1.45 -7.84 -21.33
N PHE A 40 2.57 -7.17 -21.58
CA PHE A 40 2.78 -6.41 -22.81
C PHE A 40 3.06 -7.33 -24.00
N GLU A 41 2.23 -7.23 -25.05
CA GLU A 41 2.35 -8.04 -26.28
C GLU A 41 2.94 -7.26 -27.47
N GLY A 42 3.37 -6.02 -27.22
CA GLY A 42 3.79 -5.10 -28.28
C GLY A 42 2.64 -4.30 -28.91
N GLU A 43 2.98 -3.26 -29.68
CA GLU A 43 2.03 -2.40 -30.40
C GLU A 43 0.88 -1.83 -29.53
N GLY A 44 1.14 -1.58 -28.23
CA GLY A 44 0.14 -1.05 -27.30
C GLY A 44 -0.94 -2.06 -26.88
N LYS A 45 -0.69 -3.35 -27.02
CA LYS A 45 -1.59 -4.42 -26.60
C LYS A 45 -1.11 -5.10 -25.33
N TRP A 46 -2.05 -5.50 -24.49
CA TRP A 46 -1.82 -6.28 -23.26
C TRP A 46 -2.78 -7.45 -23.17
N THR A 47 -2.26 -8.58 -22.74
CA THR A 47 -3.07 -9.71 -22.29
C THR A 47 -3.27 -9.59 -20.79
N ILE A 48 -4.54 -9.64 -20.34
CA ILE A 48 -4.90 -9.49 -18.92
C ILE A 48 -5.23 -10.85 -18.33
N THR A 49 -4.53 -11.21 -17.25
CA THR A 49 -4.73 -12.49 -16.54
C THR A 49 -4.92 -12.23 -15.05
N GLU A 50 -5.88 -12.92 -14.43
CA GLU A 50 -6.07 -12.84 -12.97
C GLU A 50 -4.91 -13.52 -12.25
N VAL A 51 -4.38 -12.83 -11.22
CA VAL A 51 -3.27 -13.30 -10.39
C VAL A 51 -3.78 -13.82 -9.05
N GLY A 52 -4.78 -13.17 -8.46
CA GLY A 52 -5.37 -13.61 -7.20
C GLY A 52 -6.52 -12.72 -6.72
N ALA A 53 -7.36 -13.27 -5.85
CA ALA A 53 -8.45 -12.56 -5.21
C ALA A 53 -7.95 -11.93 -3.90
N PHE A 54 -8.15 -10.62 -3.76
CA PHE A 54 -7.80 -9.85 -2.57
C PHE A 54 -8.96 -8.91 -2.23
N PRO A 55 -10.00 -9.38 -1.55
CA PRO A 55 -11.11 -8.55 -1.13
C PRO A 55 -10.64 -7.29 -0.41
N TYR A 56 -11.22 -6.15 -0.78
CA TYR A 56 -10.94 -4.83 -0.20
C TYR A 56 -9.49 -4.34 -0.34
N LEU A 57 -8.70 -4.87 -1.29
CA LEU A 57 -7.32 -4.44 -1.52
C LEU A 57 -7.29 -2.99 -2.01
N HIS A 58 -6.82 -2.09 -1.15
CA HIS A 58 -6.78 -0.65 -1.42
C HIS A 58 -5.45 -0.22 -2.03
N ARG A 59 -4.34 -0.66 -1.44
CA ARG A 59 -2.99 -0.39 -1.94
C ARG A 59 -2.22 -1.69 -2.07
N PHE A 60 -1.34 -1.74 -3.05
CA PHE A 60 -0.32 -2.78 -3.15
C PHE A 60 0.92 -2.21 -3.81
N ASP A 61 2.04 -2.90 -3.62
CA ASP A 61 3.32 -2.52 -4.21
C ASP A 61 4.12 -3.75 -4.64
N LEU A 62 5.08 -3.50 -5.54
CA LEU A 62 6.07 -4.46 -6.01
C LEU A 62 7.46 -3.84 -5.84
N VAL A 63 8.24 -4.42 -4.96
CA VAL A 63 9.59 -3.93 -4.64
C VAL A 63 10.63 -4.88 -5.21
N ASP A 64 11.50 -4.38 -6.10
CA ASP A 64 12.66 -5.13 -6.55
C ASP A 64 13.70 -5.17 -5.42
N ASN A 65 14.01 -6.34 -4.93
CA ASN A 65 15.07 -6.47 -3.95
C ASN A 65 16.41 -6.77 -4.63
N GLU A 66 17.52 -6.44 -3.98
CA GLU A 66 18.88 -6.59 -4.52
C GLU A 66 19.23 -8.04 -4.94
N ARG A 67 18.40 -9.02 -4.61
CA ARG A 67 18.58 -10.44 -4.97
C ARG A 67 17.80 -10.86 -6.21
N GLY A 68 17.13 -9.90 -6.89
CA GLY A 68 16.32 -10.14 -8.07
C GLY A 68 14.97 -10.82 -7.81
N ALA A 69 14.56 -10.95 -6.55
CA ALA A 69 13.19 -11.31 -6.20
C ALA A 69 12.34 -10.05 -6.16
N ILE A 70 11.09 -10.14 -6.61
CA ILE A 70 10.13 -9.04 -6.46
C ILE A 70 9.29 -9.32 -5.23
N LEU A 71 9.40 -8.46 -4.22
CA LEU A 71 8.54 -8.49 -3.05
C LEU A 71 7.16 -7.95 -3.41
N PHE A 72 6.12 -8.55 -2.85
CA PHE A 72 4.74 -8.10 -2.93
C PHE A 72 4.28 -7.63 -1.55
N ILE A 73 3.63 -6.48 -1.50
CA ILE A 73 2.99 -5.93 -0.31
C ILE A 73 1.57 -5.54 -0.70
N GLY A 74 0.57 -5.92 0.09
CA GLY A 74 -0.83 -5.58 -0.15
C GLY A 74 -1.53 -5.14 1.13
N CYS A 75 -2.21 -3.99 1.08
CA CYS A 75 -2.97 -3.42 2.18
C CYS A 75 -4.45 -3.38 1.85
N THR A 76 -5.29 -4.09 2.62
CA THR A 76 -6.74 -4.05 2.45
C THR A 76 -7.33 -3.02 3.41
N ILE A 77 -8.28 -2.22 2.94
CA ILE A 77 -8.90 -1.14 3.74
C ILE A 77 -9.85 -1.68 4.83
N ALA A 78 -10.35 -2.88 4.63
CA ALA A 78 -11.16 -3.67 5.55
C ALA A 78 -10.95 -5.15 5.24
N ASN A 79 -11.34 -6.06 6.13
CA ASN A 79 -11.40 -7.49 5.84
C ASN A 79 -12.78 -7.89 5.27
N SER A 80 -13.85 -7.32 5.82
CA SER A 80 -15.22 -7.46 5.29
C SER A 80 -16.06 -6.23 5.61
N LYS A 81 -17.17 -6.07 4.89
CA LYS A 81 -18.15 -5.00 5.12
C LYS A 81 -19.57 -5.52 4.89
N GLN A 82 -20.50 -5.14 5.76
CA GLN A 82 -21.92 -5.39 5.56
C GLN A 82 -22.62 -4.24 4.80
N PHE A 83 -22.09 -3.03 4.92
CA PHE A 83 -22.52 -1.81 4.21
C PHE A 83 -21.32 -0.86 4.04
N VAL A 84 -21.46 0.22 3.28
CA VAL A 84 -20.33 1.08 2.88
C VAL A 84 -19.56 1.66 4.07
N GLU A 85 -20.26 2.13 5.11
CA GLU A 85 -19.67 2.74 6.31
C GLU A 85 -19.30 1.73 7.41
N ASP A 86 -19.39 0.44 7.13
CA ASP A 86 -18.98 -0.60 8.08
C ASP A 86 -17.45 -0.70 8.13
N TRP A 87 -16.90 -0.33 9.27
CA TRP A 87 -15.47 -0.39 9.58
C TRP A 87 -15.18 -1.27 10.80
N SER A 88 -16.03 -2.27 11.05
CA SER A 88 -15.93 -3.14 12.22
C SER A 88 -14.95 -4.30 12.08
N ASP A 89 -14.55 -4.62 10.83
CA ASP A 89 -13.64 -5.72 10.52
C ASP A 89 -12.38 -5.16 9.85
N ASP A 90 -11.29 -5.09 10.62
CA ASP A 90 -10.07 -4.37 10.29
C ASP A 90 -9.35 -4.96 9.07
N GLY A 91 -8.69 -4.07 8.32
CA GLY A 91 -7.91 -4.41 7.15
C GLY A 91 -6.66 -5.23 7.48
N LYS A 92 -6.15 -5.89 6.46
CA LYS A 92 -5.00 -6.81 6.51
C LYS A 92 -3.79 -6.22 5.82
N ILE A 93 -2.62 -6.72 6.19
CA ILE A 93 -1.38 -6.53 5.46
C ILE A 93 -0.93 -7.88 4.95
N PHE A 94 -0.82 -8.01 3.64
CA PHE A 94 -0.28 -9.19 2.97
C PHE A 94 1.15 -8.91 2.51
N VAL A 95 2.01 -9.89 2.61
CA VAL A 95 3.36 -9.89 2.07
C VAL A 95 3.64 -11.17 1.30
N GLY A 96 4.57 -11.13 0.36
CA GLY A 96 4.91 -12.29 -0.44
C GLY A 96 5.87 -11.94 -1.57
N HIS A 97 5.83 -12.69 -2.66
CA HIS A 97 6.67 -12.48 -3.83
C HIS A 97 5.84 -12.53 -5.11
N PHE A 98 6.28 -11.78 -6.11
CA PHE A 98 5.80 -11.93 -7.47
C PHE A 98 6.87 -12.63 -8.32
N ASP A 99 6.55 -13.80 -8.84
CA ASP A 99 7.40 -14.56 -9.74
C ASP A 99 7.14 -14.13 -11.20
N LYS A 100 8.13 -13.49 -11.82
CA LYS A 100 8.07 -13.02 -13.21
C LYS A 100 7.96 -14.14 -14.25
N GLN A 101 8.46 -15.33 -13.94
CA GLN A 101 8.49 -16.45 -14.90
C GLN A 101 7.10 -17.08 -15.05
N VAL A 102 6.46 -17.36 -13.92
CA VAL A 102 5.11 -17.95 -13.89
C VAL A 102 4.02 -16.89 -13.80
N ARG A 103 4.37 -15.61 -13.56
CA ARG A 103 3.47 -14.45 -13.47
C ARG A 103 2.41 -14.64 -12.40
N GLN A 104 2.84 -15.11 -11.23
CA GLN A 104 1.97 -15.39 -10.10
C GLN A 104 2.55 -14.83 -8.81
N LEU A 105 1.66 -14.53 -7.86
CA LEU A 105 2.07 -14.31 -6.48
C LEU A 105 2.38 -15.64 -5.80
N THR A 106 3.46 -15.68 -5.05
CA THR A 106 3.94 -16.87 -4.34
C THR A 106 4.26 -16.52 -2.89
N ASN A 107 4.16 -17.50 -2.00
CA ASN A 107 4.46 -17.34 -0.56
C ASN A 107 3.72 -16.16 0.07
N VAL A 108 2.47 -15.94 -0.35
CA VAL A 108 1.65 -14.86 0.21
C VAL A 108 1.18 -15.26 1.60
N GLU A 109 1.45 -14.39 2.55
CA GLU A 109 1.03 -14.56 3.94
C GLU A 109 0.42 -13.26 4.49
N GLU A 110 -0.44 -13.38 5.50
CA GLU A 110 -1.01 -12.26 6.25
C GLU A 110 -0.11 -11.97 7.46
N LEU A 111 0.33 -10.72 7.61
CA LEU A 111 1.02 -10.30 8.83
C LEU A 111 0.04 -10.27 10.01
N PRO A 112 0.53 -10.49 11.26
CA PRO A 112 -0.37 -10.65 12.42
C PRO A 112 -1.10 -9.38 12.84
N LEU A 113 -0.64 -8.20 12.37
CA LEU A 113 -1.27 -6.91 12.66
C LEU A 113 -2.40 -6.63 11.69
N ARG A 114 -3.56 -6.24 12.21
CA ARG A 114 -4.69 -5.69 11.45
C ARG A 114 -4.89 -4.23 11.80
N LEU A 115 -5.29 -3.44 10.81
CA LEU A 115 -5.39 -1.99 10.91
C LEU A 115 -6.76 -1.52 10.42
N LYS A 116 -7.44 -0.72 11.23
CA LYS A 116 -8.73 -0.15 10.89
C LYS A 116 -8.58 0.97 9.87
N LYS A 117 -9.37 0.91 8.78
CA LYS A 117 -9.25 1.87 7.67
C LYS A 117 -7.79 1.99 7.18
N ASN A 118 -7.14 0.85 6.93
CA ASN A 118 -5.78 0.77 6.42
C ASN A 118 -5.72 1.38 5.01
N HIS A 119 -5.47 2.68 4.92
CA HIS A 119 -5.73 3.50 3.72
C HIS A 119 -4.46 3.91 2.98
N GLY A 120 -3.55 4.58 3.66
CA GLY A 120 -2.35 5.12 3.02
C GLY A 120 -1.22 4.11 2.95
N TYR A 121 -0.44 4.24 1.90
CA TYR A 121 0.78 3.47 1.67
C TYR A 121 1.79 4.36 0.96
N TYR A 122 2.93 4.58 1.57
CA TYR A 122 4.03 5.37 1.02
C TYR A 122 5.32 4.55 0.95
N PRO A 123 5.82 4.22 -0.25
CA PRO A 123 7.03 3.42 -0.39
C PRO A 123 8.30 4.27 -0.26
N VAL A 124 9.27 3.78 0.50
CA VAL A 124 10.63 4.33 0.60
C VAL A 124 11.62 3.24 0.18
N HIS A 125 11.54 2.87 -1.11
CA HIS A 125 12.24 1.70 -1.67
C HIS A 125 13.76 1.78 -1.47
N ALA A 126 14.35 2.98 -1.58
CA ALA A 126 15.79 3.18 -1.41
C ALA A 126 16.28 2.83 0.02
N GLU A 127 15.40 2.96 1.01
CA GLU A 127 15.67 2.68 2.42
C GLU A 127 15.09 1.34 2.88
N HIS A 128 14.54 0.54 1.94
CA HIS A 128 13.97 -0.78 2.16
C HIS A 128 12.83 -0.84 3.19
N TYR A 129 11.94 0.18 3.18
CA TYR A 129 10.72 0.17 3.98
C TYR A 129 9.56 0.87 3.25
N SER A 130 8.37 0.72 3.82
CA SER A 130 7.21 1.54 3.49
C SER A 130 6.52 2.03 4.74
N LEU A 131 5.73 3.11 4.59
CA LEU A 131 4.85 3.62 5.64
C LEU A 131 3.41 3.25 5.31
N ILE A 132 2.70 2.79 6.34
CA ILE A 132 1.30 2.36 6.26
C ILE A 132 0.52 3.20 7.26
N THR A 133 -0.63 3.77 6.83
CA THR A 133 -1.45 4.63 7.68
C THR A 133 -2.83 4.05 7.94
N ALA A 134 -3.35 4.28 9.13
CA ALA A 134 -4.63 3.74 9.59
C ALA A 134 -5.21 4.58 10.75
N VAL A 135 -6.32 4.13 11.33
CA VAL A 135 -6.88 4.72 12.57
C VAL A 135 -5.89 4.63 13.73
N GLU A 136 -5.12 3.55 13.80
CA GLU A 136 -4.11 3.32 14.83
C GLU A 136 -2.86 4.19 14.65
N GLY A 137 -2.75 4.91 13.54
CA GLY A 137 -1.62 5.81 13.26
C GLY A 137 -0.75 5.38 12.09
N ILE A 138 0.55 5.57 12.20
CA ILE A 138 1.54 5.32 11.15
C ILE A 138 2.46 4.20 11.57
N TYR A 139 2.61 3.21 10.68
CA TYR A 139 3.47 2.05 10.86
C TYR A 139 4.55 2.03 9.78
N ARG A 140 5.78 1.72 10.18
CA ARG A 140 6.88 1.39 9.27
C ARG A 140 6.92 -0.12 9.07
N LEU A 141 6.86 -0.55 7.83
CA LEU A 141 7.07 -1.93 7.39
C LEU A 141 8.46 -2.05 6.78
N ASP A 142 9.40 -2.63 7.51
CA ASP A 142 10.74 -2.93 7.00
C ASP A 142 10.71 -4.20 6.16
N TYR A 143 11.39 -4.15 5.00
CA TYR A 143 11.47 -5.29 4.09
C TYR A 143 12.54 -6.30 4.53
N PRO A 144 12.35 -7.61 4.22
CA PRO A 144 13.34 -8.61 4.56
C PRO A 144 14.69 -8.35 3.90
N GLN A 145 15.75 -8.32 4.70
CA GLN A 145 17.12 -8.22 4.24
C GLN A 145 17.94 -9.38 4.79
N GLY A 146 18.62 -10.10 3.91
CA GLY A 146 19.41 -11.25 4.36
C GLY A 146 18.54 -12.37 4.90
N ALA A 147 18.69 -12.65 6.20
CA ALA A 147 17.95 -13.66 6.96
C ALA A 147 16.89 -13.01 7.89
N SER A 148 16.66 -11.69 7.78
CA SER A 148 15.59 -11.01 8.54
C SER A 148 14.23 -11.29 7.95
N ASP A 149 13.20 -11.17 8.77
CA ASP A 149 11.80 -11.20 8.38
C ASP A 149 11.25 -9.77 8.21
N TRP A 150 9.99 -9.70 7.77
CA TRP A 150 9.20 -8.47 7.79
C TRP A 150 9.04 -7.97 9.23
N THR A 151 9.23 -6.67 9.43
CA THR A 151 9.06 -6.05 10.75
C THR A 151 8.13 -4.86 10.66
N LEU A 152 7.16 -4.78 11.57
CA LEU A 152 6.24 -3.65 11.71
C LEU A 152 6.55 -2.89 13.00
N THR A 153 6.76 -1.58 12.87
CA THR A 153 7.02 -0.68 14.00
C THR A 153 6.07 0.51 13.93
N GLN A 154 5.31 0.76 14.99
CA GLN A 154 4.48 1.97 15.09
C GLN A 154 5.38 3.18 15.34
N LEU A 155 5.25 4.21 14.49
CA LEU A 155 6.01 5.46 14.58
C LEU A 155 5.18 6.60 15.17
N PHE A 156 3.86 6.58 14.96
CA PHE A 156 2.92 7.62 15.36
C PHE A 156 1.58 6.98 15.70
N ASP A 157 0.86 7.49 16.70
CA ASP A 157 -0.32 6.85 17.29
C ASP A 157 -1.63 7.62 17.10
N GLU A 158 -1.64 8.63 16.22
CA GLU A 158 -2.86 9.36 15.86
C GLU A 158 -3.41 8.90 14.51
N GLU A 159 -4.75 8.84 14.38
CA GLU A 159 -5.43 8.47 13.14
C GLU A 159 -4.90 9.28 11.96
N THR A 160 -4.42 8.58 10.92
CA THR A 160 -3.81 9.20 9.74
C THR A 160 -4.35 8.54 8.48
N SER A 161 -4.79 9.36 7.52
CA SER A 161 -5.28 8.88 6.23
C SER A 161 -4.16 8.56 5.25
N ASP A 162 -3.27 9.51 5.05
CA ASP A 162 -2.14 9.39 4.11
C ASP A 162 -0.90 10.11 4.65
N ILE A 163 0.26 9.71 4.14
CA ILE A 163 1.56 10.27 4.49
C ILE A 163 2.46 10.38 3.26
N VAL A 164 3.30 11.40 3.25
CA VAL A 164 4.48 11.52 2.39
C VAL A 164 5.65 12.06 3.20
N GLN A 165 6.86 11.59 2.89
CA GLN A 165 8.10 12.12 3.47
C GLN A 165 8.87 12.92 2.41
N LEU A 166 9.33 14.12 2.76
CA LEU A 166 10.14 14.98 1.90
C LEU A 166 10.97 15.93 2.72
N ASP A 167 12.15 16.29 2.21
CA ASP A 167 12.99 17.37 2.75
C ASP A 167 12.43 18.71 2.27
N MET A 168 11.64 19.38 3.12
CA MET A 168 10.90 20.58 2.75
C MET A 168 11.73 21.86 2.85
N ASP A 169 12.72 21.91 3.72
CA ASP A 169 13.54 23.09 3.96
C ASP A 169 14.97 22.96 3.43
N GLY A 170 15.35 21.78 2.92
CA GLY A 170 16.65 21.51 2.32
C GLY A 170 17.76 21.24 3.34
N ASP A 171 17.42 20.86 4.57
CA ASP A 171 18.39 20.57 5.64
C ASP A 171 18.91 19.11 5.61
N GLY A 172 18.34 18.27 4.74
CA GLY A 172 18.70 16.87 4.55
C GLY A 172 17.94 15.89 5.46
N ARG A 173 16.97 16.36 6.26
CA ARG A 173 16.04 15.54 7.03
C ARG A 173 14.71 15.44 6.27
N LEU A 174 13.93 14.41 6.57
CA LEU A 174 12.63 14.23 5.92
C LEU A 174 11.52 14.60 6.89
N GLU A 175 10.77 15.66 6.57
CA GLU A 175 9.52 15.96 7.26
C GLU A 175 8.42 15.00 6.83
N ASN A 176 7.49 14.77 7.74
CA ASN A 176 6.30 13.94 7.52
C ASN A 176 5.09 14.83 7.27
N MET A 177 4.63 14.89 6.02
CA MET A 177 3.37 15.56 5.69
C MET A 177 2.25 14.52 5.73
N ILE A 178 1.22 14.77 6.57
CA ILE A 178 0.12 13.84 6.82
C ILE A 178 -1.25 14.48 6.63
N ILE A 179 -2.22 13.66 6.26
CA ILE A 179 -3.64 14.04 6.21
C ILE A 179 -4.39 13.34 7.35
N GLN A 180 -5.15 14.09 8.15
CA GLN A 180 -5.93 13.61 9.30
C GLN A 180 -7.36 14.19 9.30
N ALA A 181 -8.37 13.48 9.84
CA ALA A 181 -8.32 12.03 10.08
C ALA A 181 -8.58 11.27 8.76
N PHE A 182 -9.25 10.10 8.79
CA PHE A 182 -9.58 9.36 7.56
C PHE A 182 -10.40 10.20 6.58
N HIS A 183 -9.87 10.48 5.37
CA HIS A 183 -10.40 11.43 4.38
C HIS A 183 -10.68 12.81 4.97
N GLY A 184 -9.91 13.21 5.97
CA GLY A 184 -10.10 14.46 6.68
C GLY A 184 -9.61 15.69 5.92
N ASP A 185 -9.80 16.83 6.53
CA ASP A 185 -9.49 18.17 6.00
C ASP A 185 -8.30 18.83 6.72
N SER A 186 -7.65 18.11 7.62
CA SER A 186 -6.46 18.57 8.32
C SER A 186 -5.19 18.08 7.63
N LEU A 187 -4.31 19.03 7.28
CA LEU A 187 -2.96 18.77 6.79
C LEU A 187 -1.96 19.19 7.88
N ARG A 188 -1.08 18.28 8.29
CA ARG A 188 -0.02 18.58 9.23
C ARG A 188 1.35 18.24 8.66
N ILE A 189 2.36 18.98 9.06
CA ILE A 189 3.76 18.69 8.79
C ILE A 189 4.45 18.48 10.14
N LEU A 190 5.03 17.31 10.30
CA LEU A 190 5.72 16.91 11.52
C LEU A 190 7.22 16.72 11.24
N SER A 191 8.03 16.88 12.27
CA SER A 191 9.46 16.55 12.21
C SER A 191 9.68 15.08 11.81
N GLU A 192 10.90 14.73 11.38
CA GLU A 192 11.31 13.37 11.01
C GLU A 192 10.93 12.31 12.05
N ASP A 193 11.05 12.65 13.34
CA ASP A 193 10.75 11.75 14.47
C ASP A 193 9.31 11.86 14.99
N PHE A 194 8.43 12.60 14.31
CA PHE A 194 7.02 12.84 14.64
C PHE A 194 6.75 13.59 15.96
N LYS A 195 7.77 14.20 16.59
CA LYS A 195 7.61 14.82 17.90
C LYS A 195 7.25 16.30 17.87
N GLU A 196 7.62 16.99 16.81
CA GLU A 196 7.37 18.42 16.65
C GLU A 196 6.41 18.66 15.50
N GLU A 197 5.36 19.45 15.74
CA GLU A 197 4.49 19.95 14.69
C GLU A 197 5.10 21.23 14.12
N LEU A 198 5.47 21.20 12.85
CA LEU A 198 6.08 22.33 12.14
C LEU A 198 5.03 23.19 11.46
N PHE A 199 3.89 22.59 11.08
CA PHE A 199 2.78 23.27 10.41
C PHE A 199 1.49 22.49 10.58
N ALA A 200 0.34 23.19 10.67
CA ALA A 200 -0.98 22.60 10.61
C ALA A 200 -1.94 23.51 9.78
N TYR A 201 -2.87 22.89 9.03
CA TYR A 201 -3.95 23.56 8.32
C TYR A 201 -5.22 22.70 8.41
N PRO A 202 -6.40 23.26 8.76
CA PRO A 202 -6.56 24.60 9.35
C PRO A 202 -5.90 24.71 10.72
N GLU A 203 -5.51 25.92 11.10
CA GLU A 203 -4.94 26.26 12.41
C GLU A 203 -5.94 26.08 13.55
#